data_50c4966adadc0910f3eaaada89c7d40b
#
_entry.id   50c4966adadc0910f3eaaada89c7d40b
#
_cell.length_a   1.000
_cell.length_b   1.000
_cell.length_c   1.000
_cell.angle_alpha   90.00
_cell.angle_beta   90.00
_cell.angle_gamma   90.00
#
_symmetry.space_group_name_H-M   'P 1'
#
loop_
_entity.id
_entity.type
_entity.pdbx_description
1 polymer ?
#
loop_
_entity_poly.entity_id
_entity_poly.type
_entity_poly.pdbx_seq_one_letter_code
_entity_poly.pdbx_strand_id
1 'polypeptide(L)'
;MRRDLVEAVLRGKKTATAGLLEGRDAPLGRAGDRRVLLGFDDEPVAVVELTEVRVVPAGEIDLQFARDEGEGFESVDEWREAHERFFEQPIHADTQIVAVRFRVVERL
;
A
#
# COMPACT_ATOMS: atom_id res chain seq x y z
N MET A 1 3.88 9.23 -7.11
CA MET A 1 2.81 8.19 -7.24
C MET A 1 2.06 8.40 -8.54
N ARG A 2 1.64 7.33 -9.19
CA ARG A 2 0.87 7.44 -10.43
C ARG A 2 -0.45 8.19 -10.19
N ARG A 3 -0.90 8.92 -11.22
CA ARG A 3 -2.11 9.76 -11.12
C ARG A 3 -3.35 8.98 -10.70
N ASP A 4 -3.56 7.79 -11.25
CA ASP A 4 -4.71 6.95 -10.92
C ASP A 4 -4.70 6.48 -9.46
N LEU A 5 -3.52 6.22 -8.90
CA LEU A 5 -3.38 5.84 -7.49
C LEU A 5 -3.64 7.03 -6.57
N VAL A 6 -3.16 8.22 -6.93
CA VAL A 6 -3.44 9.44 -6.18
C VAL A 6 -4.95 9.70 -6.12
N GLU A 7 -5.63 9.60 -7.25
CA GLU A 7 -7.09 9.76 -7.29
C GLU A 7 -7.80 8.72 -6.44
N ALA A 8 -7.33 7.47 -6.47
CA ALA A 8 -7.92 6.40 -5.66
C ALA A 8 -7.77 6.69 -4.16
N VAL A 9 -6.62 7.21 -3.73
CA VAL A 9 -6.41 7.63 -2.34
C VAL A 9 -7.37 8.76 -1.97
N LEU A 10 -7.44 9.80 -2.80
CA LEU A 10 -8.29 10.97 -2.52
C LEU A 10 -9.77 10.65 -2.50
N ARG A 11 -10.20 9.63 -3.26
CA ARG A 11 -11.60 9.17 -3.28
C ARG A 11 -11.91 8.14 -2.19
N GLY A 12 -10.92 7.73 -1.42
CA GLY A 12 -11.10 6.72 -0.38
C GLY A 12 -11.18 5.29 -0.90
N LYS A 13 -10.85 5.04 -2.16
CA LYS A 13 -10.82 3.69 -2.74
C LYS A 13 -9.54 2.95 -2.41
N LYS A 14 -8.42 3.68 -2.31
CA LYS A 14 -7.14 3.12 -1.89
C LYS A 14 -6.90 3.51 -0.43
N THR A 15 -6.99 2.52 0.45
CA THR A 15 -6.80 2.70 1.90
C THR A 15 -5.73 1.77 2.44
N ALA A 16 -5.04 1.05 1.56
CA ALA A 16 -3.97 0.13 1.94
C ALA A 16 -2.87 0.12 0.88
N THR A 17 -1.69 -0.24 1.31
CA THR A 17 -0.55 -0.44 0.42
C THR A 17 0.35 -1.52 0.98
N ALA A 18 1.12 -2.17 0.11
CA ALA A 18 2.02 -3.25 0.50
C ALA A 18 3.41 -3.01 -0.07
N GLY A 19 4.41 -3.42 0.68
CA GLY A 19 5.80 -3.40 0.26
C GLY A 19 6.53 -4.64 0.72
N LEU A 20 7.72 -4.89 0.19
CA LEU A 20 8.58 -5.95 0.66
C LEU A 20 9.32 -5.49 1.91
N LEU A 21 9.47 -6.40 2.87
CA LEU A 21 10.30 -6.14 4.05
C LEU A 21 11.78 -6.23 3.69
N GLU A 22 12.16 -7.24 2.92
CA GLU A 22 13.54 -7.47 2.50
C GLU A 22 14.05 -6.30 1.65
N GLY A 23 15.25 -5.84 1.92
CA GLY A 23 15.87 -4.73 1.22
C GLY A 23 15.40 -3.34 1.63
N ARG A 24 14.55 -3.26 2.66
CA ARG A 24 14.04 -1.98 3.15
C ARG A 24 15.08 -1.32 4.05
N ASP A 25 15.48 -0.10 3.70
CA ASP A 25 16.47 0.68 4.47
C ASP A 25 15.84 1.60 5.51
N ALA A 26 14.61 2.03 5.28
CA ALA A 26 13.92 2.96 6.17
C ALA A 26 13.24 2.20 7.31
N PRO A 27 13.13 2.80 8.51
CA PRO A 27 12.34 2.20 9.58
C PRO A 27 10.88 2.10 9.18
N LEU A 28 10.19 1.09 9.71
CA LEU A 28 8.75 0.95 9.53
C LEU A 28 8.03 2.07 10.27
N GLY A 29 6.95 2.56 9.68
CA GLY A 29 6.05 3.48 10.36
C GLY A 29 5.24 2.76 11.43
N ARG A 30 4.44 3.52 12.18
CA ARG A 30 3.54 3.03 13.22
C ARG A 30 2.16 3.66 13.05
N ALA A 31 1.15 2.98 13.58
CA ALA A 31 -0.19 3.57 13.67
C ALA A 31 -0.12 4.93 14.36
N GLY A 32 -0.79 5.93 13.81
CA GLY A 32 -0.75 7.31 14.28
C GLY A 32 0.25 8.20 13.57
N ASP A 33 1.23 7.63 12.87
CA ASP A 33 2.18 8.41 12.10
C ASP A 33 1.48 9.10 10.92
N ARG A 34 1.90 10.33 10.63
CA ARG A 34 1.39 11.08 9.50
C ARG A 34 2.44 11.17 8.41
N ARG A 35 1.98 11.13 7.16
CA ARG A 35 2.82 11.21 5.97
C ARG A 35 2.18 12.15 4.97
N VAL A 36 3.02 12.90 4.27
CA VAL A 36 2.56 13.72 3.15
C VAL A 36 2.48 12.85 1.91
N LEU A 37 1.31 12.84 1.27
CA LEU A 37 1.13 12.17 -0.01
C LEU A 37 1.54 13.13 -1.11
N LEU A 38 2.50 12.70 -1.93
CA LEU A 38 2.92 13.45 -3.10
C LEU A 38 2.11 12.98 -4.32
N GLY A 39 1.67 13.94 -5.10
CA GLY A 39 0.94 13.67 -6.33
C GLY A 39 1.85 13.27 -7.48
N PHE A 40 1.30 13.27 -8.67
CA PHE A 40 1.98 12.85 -9.89
C PHE A 40 3.23 13.71 -10.17
N ASP A 41 3.16 15.01 -9.89
CA ASP A 41 4.25 15.97 -10.12
C ASP A 41 5.08 16.23 -8.85
N ASP A 42 5.07 15.28 -7.91
CA ASP A 42 5.76 15.38 -6.62
C ASP A 42 5.32 16.57 -5.77
N GLU A 43 4.13 17.09 -6.02
CA GLU A 43 3.56 18.15 -5.20
C GLU A 43 2.75 17.55 -4.04
N PRO A 44 2.74 18.18 -2.87
CA PRO A 44 1.93 17.69 -1.75
C PRO A 44 0.43 17.84 -2.07
N VAL A 45 -0.33 16.74 -1.97
CA VAL A 45 -1.77 16.74 -2.27
C VAL A 45 -2.64 16.38 -1.07
N ALA A 46 -2.08 15.71 -0.08
CA ALA A 46 -2.83 15.30 1.11
C ALA A 46 -1.89 14.92 2.24
N VAL A 47 -2.43 14.87 3.44
CA VAL A 47 -1.78 14.23 4.59
C VAL A 47 -2.57 12.97 4.91
N VAL A 48 -1.88 11.86 5.04
CA VAL A 48 -2.46 10.58 5.44
C VAL A 48 -1.94 10.20 6.81
N GLU A 49 -2.78 9.51 7.58
CA GLU A 49 -2.41 8.94 8.88
C GLU A 49 -2.39 7.43 8.75
N LEU A 50 -1.30 6.81 9.18
CA LEU A 50 -1.20 5.35 9.20
C LEU A 50 -2.11 4.83 10.31
N THR A 51 -2.99 3.89 9.98
CA THR A 51 -3.91 3.30 10.96
C THR A 51 -3.46 1.92 11.40
N GLU A 52 -2.68 1.23 10.55
CA GLU A 52 -2.15 -0.09 10.88
C GLU A 52 -0.88 -0.33 10.07
N VAL A 53 0.14 -0.87 10.72
CA VAL A 53 1.38 -1.31 10.07
C VAL A 53 1.68 -2.70 10.59
N ARG A 54 1.68 -3.70 9.69
CA ARG A 54 1.95 -5.09 10.03
C ARG A 54 2.99 -5.68 9.11
N VAL A 55 3.78 -6.60 9.62
CA VAL A 55 4.63 -7.46 8.79
C VAL A 55 3.99 -8.84 8.81
N VAL A 56 3.57 -9.31 7.64
CA VAL A 56 2.89 -10.59 7.50
C VAL A 56 3.44 -11.38 6.33
N PRO A 57 3.40 -12.72 6.37
CA PRO A 57 3.72 -13.52 5.20
C PRO A 57 2.70 -13.23 4.07
N ALA A 58 3.16 -13.25 2.83
CA ALA A 58 2.28 -12.96 1.69
C ALA A 58 1.06 -13.88 1.64
N GLY A 59 1.21 -15.13 2.10
CA GLY A 59 0.10 -16.08 2.16
C GLY A 59 -1.04 -15.67 3.10
N GLU A 60 -0.82 -14.68 3.98
CA GLU A 60 -1.85 -14.16 4.89
C GLU A 60 -2.54 -12.90 4.35
N ILE A 61 -2.13 -12.39 3.20
CA ILE A 61 -2.84 -11.29 2.56
C ILE A 61 -4.19 -11.80 2.08
N ASP A 62 -5.27 -11.19 2.55
CA ASP A 62 -6.61 -11.59 2.17
C ASP A 62 -7.20 -10.71 1.05
N LEU A 63 -8.36 -11.13 0.53
CA LEU A 63 -9.00 -10.42 -0.57
C LEU A 63 -9.43 -9.00 -0.17
N GLN A 64 -9.85 -8.79 1.08
CA GLN A 64 -10.24 -7.47 1.53
C GLN A 64 -9.05 -6.50 1.48
N PHE A 65 -7.89 -6.93 1.95
CA PHE A 65 -6.68 -6.11 1.86
C PHE A 65 -6.34 -5.81 0.39
N ALA A 66 -6.39 -6.82 -0.48
CA ALA A 66 -6.12 -6.65 -1.90
C ALA A 66 -7.07 -5.62 -2.53
N ARG A 67 -8.35 -5.67 -2.20
CA ARG A 67 -9.34 -4.70 -2.68
C ARG A 67 -9.08 -3.31 -2.13
N ASP A 68 -8.66 -3.21 -0.88
CA ASP A 68 -8.39 -1.92 -0.22
C ASP A 68 -7.17 -1.21 -0.79
N GLU A 69 -6.33 -1.89 -1.58
CA GLU A 69 -5.27 -1.22 -2.32
C GLU A 69 -5.82 -0.37 -3.47
N GLY A 70 -7.09 -0.54 -3.84
CA GLY A 70 -7.78 0.34 -4.78
C GLY A 70 -7.38 0.19 -6.24
N GLU A 71 -6.76 -0.93 -6.61
CA GLU A 71 -6.28 -1.19 -7.97
C GLU A 71 -7.17 -2.18 -8.74
N GLY A 72 -8.33 -2.54 -8.18
CA GLY A 72 -9.30 -3.38 -8.86
C GLY A 72 -9.04 -4.87 -8.79
N PHE A 73 -8.24 -5.34 -7.86
CA PHE A 73 -7.99 -6.77 -7.70
C PHE A 73 -9.27 -7.51 -7.29
N GLU A 74 -9.57 -8.56 -7.99
CA GLU A 74 -10.74 -9.42 -7.72
C GLU A 74 -10.36 -10.73 -7.04
N SER A 75 -9.06 -11.01 -6.93
CA SER A 75 -8.54 -12.19 -6.24
C SER A 75 -7.18 -11.91 -5.63
N VAL A 76 -6.81 -12.73 -4.66
CA VAL A 76 -5.46 -12.66 -4.06
C VAL A 76 -4.40 -13.04 -5.09
N ASP A 77 -4.71 -13.94 -6.02
CA ASP A 77 -3.78 -14.32 -7.09
C ASP A 77 -3.46 -13.14 -8.00
N GLU A 78 -4.47 -12.33 -8.35
CA GLU A 78 -4.25 -11.10 -9.13
C GLU A 78 -3.36 -10.12 -8.38
N TRP A 79 -3.59 -9.97 -7.07
CA TRP A 79 -2.76 -9.14 -6.21
C TRP A 79 -1.30 -9.59 -6.25
N ARG A 80 -1.07 -10.91 -6.07
CA ARG A 80 0.29 -11.47 -6.06
C ARG A 80 0.98 -11.25 -7.40
N GLU A 81 0.31 -11.57 -8.51
CA GLU A 81 0.88 -11.42 -9.84
C GLU A 81 1.25 -9.97 -10.15
N ALA A 82 0.40 -9.01 -9.79
CA ALA A 82 0.67 -7.60 -9.99
C ALA A 82 1.87 -7.13 -9.18
N HIS A 83 1.98 -7.59 -7.93
CA HIS A 83 3.09 -7.21 -7.07
C HIS A 83 4.39 -7.90 -7.48
N GLU A 84 4.34 -9.12 -7.99
CA GLU A 84 5.52 -9.78 -8.57
C GLU A 84 6.08 -8.97 -9.74
N ARG A 85 5.21 -8.45 -10.61
CA ARG A 85 5.63 -7.58 -11.71
C ARG A 85 6.22 -6.26 -11.20
N PHE A 86 5.58 -5.66 -10.21
CA PHE A 86 6.03 -4.39 -9.65
C PHE A 86 7.37 -4.50 -8.95
N PHE A 87 7.57 -5.55 -8.15
CA PHE A 87 8.82 -5.78 -7.42
C PHE A 87 9.88 -6.48 -8.26
N GLU A 88 9.52 -6.97 -9.44
CA GLU A 88 10.41 -7.70 -10.34
C GLU A 88 11.04 -8.93 -9.69
N GLN A 89 10.27 -9.62 -8.86
CA GLN A 89 10.69 -10.86 -8.21
C GLN A 89 9.49 -11.70 -7.81
N PRO A 90 9.65 -13.03 -7.68
CA PRO A 90 8.55 -13.88 -7.26
C PRO A 90 8.17 -13.60 -5.80
N ILE A 91 6.89 -13.78 -5.50
CA ILE A 91 6.34 -13.69 -4.14
C ILE A 91 5.87 -15.08 -3.75
N HIS A 92 6.47 -15.62 -2.70
CA HIS A 92 6.09 -16.92 -2.13
C HIS A 92 5.17 -16.71 -0.93
N ALA A 93 4.53 -17.78 -0.47
CA ALA A 93 3.61 -17.69 0.67
C ALA A 93 4.30 -17.15 1.93
N ASP A 94 5.59 -17.41 2.11
CA ASP A 94 6.38 -16.96 3.26
C ASP A 94 7.16 -15.65 3.03
N THR A 95 7.03 -15.03 1.85
CA THR A 95 7.65 -13.73 1.60
C THR A 95 7.05 -12.70 2.57
N GLN A 96 7.91 -11.98 3.29
CA GLN A 96 7.46 -11.02 4.30
C GLN A 96 7.01 -9.71 3.64
N ILE A 97 5.78 -9.34 3.91
CA ILE A 97 5.12 -8.17 3.34
C ILE A 97 4.88 -7.15 4.45
N VAL A 98 5.21 -5.90 4.17
CA VAL A 98 4.82 -4.77 5.03
C VAL A 98 3.44 -4.32 4.56
N ALA A 99 2.42 -4.62 5.34
CA ALA A 99 1.03 -4.31 5.03
C ALA A 99 0.61 -3.07 5.82
N VAL A 100 0.26 -2.01 5.11
CA VAL A 100 -0.05 -0.72 5.72
C VAL A 100 -1.47 -0.30 5.37
N ARG A 101 -2.22 0.13 6.39
CA ARG A 101 -3.50 0.79 6.19
C ARG A 101 -3.38 2.24 6.61
N PHE A 102 -4.10 3.12 5.91
CA PHE A 102 -4.05 4.56 6.16
C PHE A 102 -5.39 5.22 5.83
N ARG A 103 -5.52 6.47 6.25
CA ARG A 103 -6.67 7.31 5.89
C ARG A 103 -6.19 8.73 5.57
N VAL A 104 -6.94 9.42 4.75
CA VAL A 104 -6.69 10.84 4.47
C VAL A 104 -7.22 11.66 5.65
N VAL A 105 -6.37 12.48 6.26
CA VAL A 105 -6.77 13.35 7.36
C VAL A 105 -6.82 14.82 6.94
N GLU A 106 -6.17 15.17 5.83
CA GLU A 106 -6.19 16.53 5.31
C GLU A 106 -5.96 16.51 3.80
N ARG A 107 -6.73 17.30 3.08
CA ARG A 107 -6.49 17.56 1.66
C ARG A 107 -5.81 18.92 1.53
N LEU A 108 -4.76 18.97 0.74
CA LEU A 108 -3.97 20.18 0.56
C LEU A 108 -4.36 20.94 -0.70
#